data_faf36daec7734bc4924b9f5cbe03eb01
#
_entry.id   faf36daec7734bc4924b9f5cbe03eb01
#
_cell.length_a   1.000
_cell.length_b   1.000
_cell.length_c   1.000
_cell.angle_alpha   90.00
_cell.angle_beta   90.00
_cell.angle_gamma   90.00
#
_symmetry.space_group_name_H-M   'P 1'
#
loop_
_entity.id
_entity.type
_entity.pdbx_description
1 polymer ?
#
loop_
_entity_poly.entity_id
_entity_poly.type
_entity_poly.pdbx_seq_one_letter_code
_entity_poly.pdbx_strand_id
1 'polypeptide(L)'
;MSIDYSDMAFPKPARKKKKKHHKATILKSRKGICYLCARLNGDYRTKVTEEHHILFGSGRRERSEEAGLKVDLCIPHHRTGQQAAHNCREMRELLCRIAQREYEQTHTHEEWMALAGKNYL
;
A
#
# COMPACT_ATOMS: atom_id res chain seq x y z
N MET A 1 20.69 -41.92 27.12
CA MET A 1 21.12 -40.88 26.69
C MET A 1 20.16 -40.08 26.32
N SER A 2 20.23 -39.34 26.85
CA SER A 2 19.42 -38.49 26.33
C SER A 2 20.01 -37.99 25.21
N ILE A 3 19.46 -38.37 24.27
CA ILE A 3 19.57 -37.57 23.21
C ILE A 3 19.20 -36.27 23.62
N ASP A 4 20.05 -35.40 23.38
CA ASP A 4 19.72 -34.07 23.63
C ASP A 4 18.63 -33.70 22.64
N TYR A 5 17.44 -33.87 23.09
CA TYR A 5 16.29 -33.56 22.28
C TYR A 5 16.19 -32.09 21.98
N SER A 6 16.81 -31.27 22.81
CA SER A 6 16.86 -29.86 22.48
C SER A 6 17.67 -29.61 21.23
N ASP A 7 18.71 -30.40 21.02
CA ASP A 7 19.46 -30.31 19.77
C ASP A 7 18.70 -30.90 18.61
N MET A 8 17.89 -31.88 18.92
CA MET A 8 17.13 -32.50 17.86
C MET A 8 15.88 -31.76 17.57
N ALA A 9 15.37 -31.26 18.62
CA ALA A 9 14.24 -30.44 18.44
C ALA A 9 14.67 -29.12 17.86
N PHE A 10 15.67 -29.17 18.00
CA PHE A 10 15.99 -28.22 17.77
C PHE A 10 16.65 -27.83 17.25
N PRO A 11 17.19 -27.18 16.94
CA PRO A 11 16.51 -26.01 16.62
C PRO A 11 15.70 -26.29 15.41
N LYS A 12 14.50 -25.89 15.40
CA LYS A 12 13.84 -25.70 14.14
C LYS A 12 14.79 -24.92 13.27
N PRO A 13 15.14 -25.45 12.10
CA PRO A 13 15.92 -24.66 11.18
C PRO A 13 15.30 -23.31 11.14
N ALA A 14 16.08 -22.32 11.38
CA ALA A 14 15.61 -20.95 11.36
C ALA A 14 14.81 -20.81 10.07
N ARG A 15 13.52 -20.58 10.21
CA ARG A 15 12.73 -20.19 9.07
C ARG A 15 13.42 -18.97 8.49
N LYS A 16 13.96 -19.13 7.32
CA LYS A 16 14.35 -17.97 6.56
C LYS A 16 13.15 -17.06 6.56
N LYS A 17 13.25 -15.96 7.26
CA LYS A 17 12.24 -14.92 7.17
C LYS A 17 12.08 -14.63 5.70
N LYS A 18 10.91 -14.89 5.15
CA LYS A 18 10.59 -14.46 3.81
C LYS A 18 10.88 -12.97 3.78
N LYS A 19 11.79 -12.56 2.91
CA LYS A 19 12.00 -11.15 2.69
C LYS A 19 10.66 -10.55 2.29
N LYS A 20 10.14 -9.69 3.15
CA LYS A 20 8.98 -8.91 2.76
C LYS A 20 9.39 -8.02 1.60
N HIS A 21 8.69 -8.15 0.51
CA HIS A 21 8.95 -7.29 -0.64
C HIS A 21 8.31 -5.93 -0.38
N HIS A 22 9.15 -4.94 -0.12
CA HIS A 22 8.71 -3.56 0.01
C HIS A 22 9.10 -2.83 -1.26
N LYS A 23 8.15 -2.67 -2.15
CA LYS A 23 8.38 -1.93 -3.37
C LYS A 23 8.14 -0.45 -3.11
N ALA A 24 8.98 0.40 -3.69
CA ALA A 24 8.72 1.83 -3.69
C ALA A 24 7.42 2.13 -4.42
N THR A 25 6.75 3.22 -4.05
CA THR A 25 5.51 3.60 -4.72
C THR A 25 5.73 3.83 -6.22
N ILE A 26 4.79 3.36 -7.02
CA ILE A 26 4.79 3.62 -8.46
C ILE A 26 4.18 4.98 -8.78
N LEU A 27 3.56 5.63 -7.80
CA LEU A 27 2.95 6.94 -7.96
C LEU A 27 3.94 8.04 -7.58
N LYS A 28 3.64 9.27 -8.03
CA LYS A 28 4.46 10.43 -7.68
C LYS A 28 4.13 10.89 -6.27
N SER A 29 4.54 10.10 -5.29
CA SER A 29 4.29 10.39 -3.89
C SER A 29 5.61 10.42 -3.13
N ARG A 30 5.75 11.38 -2.23
CA ARG A 30 6.94 11.55 -1.39
C ARG A 30 6.56 11.66 0.07
N LYS A 31 7.42 11.11 0.93
CA LYS A 31 7.23 11.23 2.37
C LYS A 31 7.21 12.70 2.77
N GLY A 32 6.24 13.08 3.57
CA GLY A 32 6.08 14.45 4.05
C GLY A 32 5.23 15.33 3.14
N ILE A 33 4.89 14.88 1.94
CA ILE A 33 4.00 15.61 1.02
C ILE A 33 2.72 14.80 0.86
N CYS A 34 1.61 15.37 1.31
CA CYS A 34 0.32 14.70 1.15
C CYS A 34 -0.08 14.65 -0.32
N TYR A 35 -0.27 13.45 -0.82
CA TYR A 35 -0.63 13.22 -2.22
C TYR A 35 -1.94 13.92 -2.59
N LEU A 36 -2.95 13.84 -1.72
CA LEU A 36 -4.25 14.45 -1.98
C LEU A 36 -4.22 15.97 -1.83
N CYS A 37 -3.48 16.52 -0.85
CA CYS A 37 -3.30 17.96 -0.76
C CYS A 37 -2.67 18.52 -2.03
N ALA A 38 -1.63 17.84 -2.54
CA ALA A 38 -0.95 18.26 -3.76
C ALA A 38 -1.89 18.17 -4.96
N ARG A 39 -2.61 17.05 -5.09
CA ARG A 39 -3.45 16.81 -6.25
C ARG A 39 -4.72 17.68 -6.27
N LEU A 40 -5.38 17.82 -5.12
CA LEU A 40 -6.66 18.53 -5.04
C LEU A 40 -6.49 20.04 -4.87
N ASN A 41 -5.45 20.46 -4.17
CA ASN A 41 -5.29 21.86 -3.79
C ASN A 41 -3.97 22.48 -4.26
N GLY A 42 -3.11 21.73 -4.96
CA GLY A 42 -1.79 22.23 -5.33
C GLY A 42 -0.90 22.52 -4.13
N ASP A 43 -1.16 21.88 -2.99
CA ASP A 43 -0.47 22.14 -1.74
C ASP A 43 0.66 21.13 -1.55
N TYR A 44 1.89 21.60 -1.75
CA TYR A 44 3.09 20.78 -1.63
C TYR A 44 3.86 21.06 -0.33
N ARG A 45 3.22 21.67 0.66
CA ARG A 45 3.89 21.96 1.94
C ARG A 45 4.19 20.68 2.67
N THR A 46 5.34 20.65 3.35
CA THR A 46 5.74 19.53 4.18
C THR A 46 4.80 19.38 5.36
N LYS A 47 4.31 18.17 5.57
CA LYS A 47 3.37 17.83 6.65
C LYS A 47 3.76 16.52 7.26
N VAL A 48 3.20 16.23 8.42
CA VAL A 48 3.25 14.87 8.97
C VAL A 48 2.35 14.01 8.08
N THR A 49 2.92 12.99 7.48
CA THR A 49 2.18 12.08 6.60
C THR A 49 2.25 10.66 7.12
N GLU A 50 1.23 9.90 6.76
CA GLU A 50 1.15 8.46 7.01
C GLU A 50 1.06 7.75 5.67
N GLU A 51 1.71 6.59 5.57
CA GLU A 51 1.64 5.80 4.35
C GLU A 51 0.28 5.11 4.25
N HIS A 52 -0.41 5.36 3.15
CA HIS A 52 -1.70 4.77 2.88
C HIS A 52 -1.58 3.72 1.78
N HIS A 53 -2.02 2.50 2.06
CA HIS A 53 -2.09 1.43 1.09
C HIS A 53 -3.38 1.57 0.30
N ILE A 54 -3.27 1.70 -1.02
CA ILE A 54 -4.40 2.10 -1.87
C ILE A 54 -5.46 1.02 -1.99
N LEU A 55 -5.05 -0.24 -2.15
CA LEU A 55 -6.01 -1.33 -2.19
C LEU A 55 -6.56 -1.58 -0.79
N PHE A 56 -7.86 -1.63 -0.67
CA PHE A 56 -8.52 -1.83 0.61
C PHE A 56 -9.27 -3.15 0.64
N GLY A 57 -9.51 -3.65 1.86
CA GLY A 57 -10.13 -4.94 2.08
C GLY A 57 -9.14 -5.95 2.63
N SER A 58 -9.63 -7.12 2.98
CA SER A 58 -8.84 -8.17 3.61
C SER A 58 -7.71 -8.64 2.68
N GLY A 59 -6.48 -8.66 3.20
CA GLY A 59 -5.31 -9.11 2.45
C GLY A 59 -4.79 -8.12 1.41
N ARG A 60 -5.44 -6.97 1.24
CA ARG A 60 -5.07 -6.01 0.21
C ARG A 60 -3.83 -5.18 0.56
N ARG A 61 -3.56 -5.02 1.85
CA ARG A 61 -2.41 -4.24 2.29
C ARG A 61 -1.09 -4.84 1.77
N GLU A 62 -0.93 -6.14 1.87
CA GLU A 62 0.26 -6.82 1.35
C GLU A 62 0.39 -6.66 -0.16
N ARG A 63 -0.72 -6.76 -0.87
CA ARG A 63 -0.72 -6.59 -2.32
C ARG A 63 -0.33 -5.18 -2.71
N SER A 64 -0.83 -4.17 -1.98
CA SER A 64 -0.44 -2.78 -2.19
C SER A 64 1.07 -2.59 -1.96
N GLU A 65 1.60 -3.18 -0.90
CA GLU A 65 3.01 -3.09 -0.56
C GLU A 65 3.88 -3.72 -1.65
N GLU A 66 3.53 -4.90 -2.10
CA GLU A 66 4.26 -5.64 -3.13
C GLU A 66 4.22 -4.95 -4.49
N ALA A 67 3.10 -4.34 -4.83
CA ALA A 67 2.90 -3.69 -6.12
C ALA A 67 3.29 -2.22 -6.13
N GLY A 68 3.61 -1.64 -4.98
CA GLY A 68 3.93 -0.22 -4.88
C GLY A 68 2.71 0.69 -5.00
N LEU A 69 1.53 0.21 -4.59
CA LEU A 69 0.30 0.97 -4.64
C LEU A 69 0.06 1.64 -3.29
N LYS A 70 0.82 2.69 -3.05
CA LYS A 70 0.77 3.40 -1.78
C LYS A 70 1.11 4.87 -1.99
N VAL A 71 0.55 5.72 -1.14
CA VAL A 71 0.80 7.16 -1.17
C VAL A 71 0.93 7.68 0.26
N ASP A 72 1.64 8.79 0.42
CA ASP A 72 1.68 9.47 1.70
C ASP A 72 0.53 10.46 1.77
N LEU A 73 -0.22 10.40 2.86
CA LEU A 73 -1.36 11.27 3.11
C LEU A 73 -1.20 11.95 4.46
N CYS A 74 -1.59 13.22 4.54
CA CYS A 74 -1.68 13.89 5.83
C CYS A 74 -2.79 13.24 6.65
N ILE A 75 -2.77 13.44 7.97
CA ILE A 75 -3.72 12.79 8.87
C ILE A 75 -5.17 13.10 8.49
N PRO A 76 -5.55 14.36 8.18
CA PRO A 76 -6.91 14.65 7.72
C PRO A 76 -7.32 13.92 6.45
N HIS A 77 -6.44 13.75 5.47
CA HIS A 77 -6.75 13.02 4.24
C HIS A 77 -6.62 11.51 4.38
N HIS A 78 -5.92 11.04 5.41
CA HIS A 78 -5.79 9.60 5.64
C HIS A 78 -6.94 9.03 6.44
N ARG A 79 -7.30 9.64 7.58
CA ARG A 79 -8.26 9.03 8.51
C ARG A 79 -9.18 9.94 9.30
N THR A 80 -8.87 11.22 9.51
CA THR A 80 -9.68 12.04 10.42
C THR A 80 -10.64 13.00 9.74
N GLY A 81 -10.36 13.43 8.52
CA GLY A 81 -11.19 14.39 7.82
C GLY A 81 -12.36 13.77 7.09
N GLN A 82 -13.28 14.61 6.63
CA GLN A 82 -14.42 14.15 5.83
C GLN A 82 -14.00 13.58 4.48
N GLN A 83 -12.89 14.08 3.93
CA GLN A 83 -12.34 13.61 2.68
C GLN A 83 -11.17 12.64 2.90
N ALA A 84 -11.13 11.99 4.07
CA ALA A 84 -10.09 11.02 4.37
C ALA A 84 -10.33 9.71 3.61
N ALA A 85 -9.24 9.13 3.11
CA ALA A 85 -9.33 7.89 2.34
C ALA A 85 -10.03 6.76 3.11
N HIS A 86 -9.84 6.68 4.43
CA HIS A 86 -10.50 5.67 5.25
C HIS A 86 -11.98 5.96 5.52
N ASN A 87 -12.42 7.20 5.36
CA ASN A 87 -13.80 7.61 5.69
C ASN A 87 -14.62 8.01 4.46
N CYS A 88 -14.00 8.18 3.32
CA CYS A 88 -14.65 8.68 2.12
C CYS A 88 -14.44 7.72 0.97
N ARG A 89 -15.51 7.08 0.53
CA ARG A 89 -15.47 6.13 -0.57
C ARG A 89 -14.95 6.78 -1.86
N GLU A 90 -15.37 8.01 -2.14
CA GLU A 90 -14.94 8.72 -3.34
C GLU A 90 -13.43 8.91 -3.37
N MET A 91 -12.82 9.23 -2.23
CA MET A 91 -11.38 9.40 -2.14
C MET A 91 -10.65 8.06 -2.30
N ARG A 92 -11.18 6.99 -1.71
CA ARG A 92 -10.61 5.65 -1.91
C ARG A 92 -10.65 5.24 -3.37
N GLU A 93 -11.78 5.46 -4.01
CA GLU A 93 -11.93 5.07 -5.42
C GLU A 93 -11.10 5.95 -6.35
N LEU A 94 -10.96 7.23 -6.02
CA LEU A 94 -10.07 8.12 -6.76
C LEU A 94 -8.63 7.60 -6.73
N LEU A 95 -8.15 7.23 -5.56
CA LEU A 95 -6.79 6.68 -5.42
C LEU A 95 -6.65 5.36 -6.18
N CYS A 96 -7.64 4.50 -6.12
CA CYS A 96 -7.63 3.25 -6.88
C CYS A 96 -7.62 3.50 -8.40
N ARG A 97 -8.35 4.49 -8.85
CA ARG A 97 -8.37 4.86 -10.28
C ARG A 97 -7.02 5.37 -10.74
N ILE A 98 -6.41 6.23 -9.95
CA ILE A 98 -5.07 6.76 -10.24
C ILE A 98 -4.05 5.63 -10.25
N ALA A 99 -4.11 4.76 -9.25
CA ALA A 99 -3.21 3.62 -9.15
C ALA A 99 -3.36 2.66 -10.33
N GLN A 100 -4.59 2.39 -10.74
CA GLN A 100 -4.84 1.51 -11.87
C GLN A 100 -4.27 2.08 -13.17
N ARG A 101 -4.47 3.36 -13.42
CA ARG A 101 -3.92 4.00 -14.61
C ARG A 101 -2.41 3.89 -14.66
N GLU A 102 -1.75 4.13 -13.55
CA GLU A 102 -0.30 4.04 -13.49
C GLU A 102 0.19 2.60 -13.63
N TYR A 103 -0.47 1.68 -12.94
CA TYR A 103 -0.11 0.26 -12.99
C TYR A 103 -0.25 -0.31 -14.40
N GLU A 104 -1.32 0.03 -15.10
CA GLU A 104 -1.59 -0.49 -16.43
C GLU A 104 -0.71 0.13 -17.51
N GLN A 105 0.14 1.08 -17.19
CA GLN A 105 1.16 1.56 -18.12
C GLN A 105 2.28 0.54 -18.31
N THR A 106 2.52 -0.30 -17.31
CA THR A 106 3.60 -1.29 -17.32
C THR A 106 3.10 -2.73 -17.15
N HIS A 107 1.83 -2.91 -16.88
CA HIS A 107 1.20 -4.21 -16.64
C HIS A 107 -0.09 -4.31 -17.44
N THR A 108 -0.61 -5.52 -17.58
CA THR A 108 -1.86 -5.73 -18.31
C THR A 108 -3.07 -5.46 -17.42
N HIS A 109 -4.22 -5.28 -18.05
CA HIS A 109 -5.47 -5.14 -17.32
C HIS A 109 -5.80 -6.41 -16.52
N GLU A 110 -5.49 -7.57 -17.09
CA GLU A 110 -5.68 -8.85 -16.40
C GLU A 110 -4.84 -8.94 -15.14
N GLU A 111 -3.61 -8.44 -15.19
CA GLU A 111 -2.75 -8.38 -14.01
C GLU A 111 -3.33 -7.47 -12.93
N TRP A 112 -3.89 -6.34 -13.34
CA TRP A 112 -4.58 -5.45 -12.40
C TRP A 112 -5.78 -6.14 -11.77
N MET A 113 -6.60 -6.82 -12.57
CA MET A 113 -7.79 -7.52 -12.06
C MET A 113 -7.40 -8.65 -11.09
N ALA A 114 -6.32 -9.36 -11.37
CA ALA A 114 -5.81 -10.39 -10.46
C ALA A 114 -5.34 -9.79 -9.13
N LEU A 115 -4.75 -8.58 -9.18
CA LEU A 115 -4.23 -7.91 -8.01
C LEU A 115 -5.33 -7.25 -7.19
N ALA A 116 -6.18 -6.47 -7.82
CA ALA A 116 -7.16 -5.61 -7.16
C ALA A 116 -8.57 -6.20 -7.09
N GLY A 117 -8.91 -7.07 -8.01
CA GLY A 117 -10.22 -7.72 -8.04
C GLY A 117 -11.36 -6.84 -8.56
N LYS A 118 -11.07 -5.61 -8.95
CA LYS A 118 -12.09 -4.66 -9.42
C LYS A 118 -11.50 -3.67 -10.40
N ASN A 119 -12.27 -3.33 -11.41
CA ASN A 119 -11.93 -2.28 -12.37
C ASN A 119 -12.46 -0.94 -11.87
N TYR A 120 -11.56 0.05 -11.75
CA TYR A 120 -11.91 1.41 -11.30
C TYR A 120 -11.92 2.43 -12.44
N LEU A 121 -11.55 2.01 -13.64
CA LEU A 121 -11.52 2.90 -14.81
C LEU A 121 -12.84 2.91 -15.55
#